data_1334fb452177bd9117d9a239bf4249b9
#
_entry.id   1334fb452177bd9117d9a239bf4249b9
#
_cell.length_a   1.000
_cell.length_b   1.000
_cell.length_c   1.000
_cell.angle_alpha   90.00
_cell.angle_beta   90.00
_cell.angle_gamma   90.00
#
_symmetry.space_group_name_H-M   'P 1'
#
loop_
_entity.id
_entity.type
_entity.pdbx_description
1 polymer ?
#
loop_
_entity_poly.entity_id
_entity_poly.type
_entity_poly.pdbx_seq_one_letter_code
_entity_poly.pdbx_strand_id
1 'polypeptide(L)'
;MAQLKPQSVFDCFAQINQVPRPSKREEKITAFLRKFGEDLGLETLVDEAGNVLIRKPGTPGFENRKTVILQSHQDMVCEKNKDVEFDFDNDAIQTYVDGDWLKAKGTTLGADDGIGIAMEMALLKANDIEHGPIECVFTRDEETGLTGAFEMKPGFMTGDYLINLDSEDEGQLFVSCAGGVRTEATYTVDEEKLPEGFSTFNLVVKGLTGGHSGDDINKKRANANKLLVRFLLEQSEKTDLRLCDIQAGGLHNAIPREAHATVAVPTAYVATFGEELQAFVEKVRDEFSATEPELTAVIEPVAAAPTCICKEQAERLLKSLSVVHNGIFAMSQDLEGLVETSSNLASIRKHGNQIVATTSQRSSVASNLEYMASVVRSAFELGGAKCVTNEGYPGWKMNPKSEILKVCVDSYKRLFGKEPLVRAIHAGLECGLFSEKYPHLDMVSFGPTLRGVHSPDERLLIPTVQMVWDHLLDVLKNVPEK
;
A
#
# COMPACT_ATOMS: atom_id res chain seq x y z
N MET A 1 -31.10 16.59 10.05
CA MET A 1 -30.01 15.59 10.24
C MET A 1 -29.69 15.54 11.72
N ALA A 2 -29.45 14.36 12.29
CA ALA A 2 -28.90 14.28 13.64
C ALA A 2 -27.59 15.09 13.66
N GLN A 3 -27.36 15.84 14.73
CA GLN A 3 -26.16 16.67 14.88
C GLN A 3 -24.97 15.72 15.08
N LEU A 4 -24.12 15.60 14.05
CA LEU A 4 -22.90 14.77 14.11
C LEU A 4 -21.90 15.42 15.07
N LYS A 5 -21.14 14.62 15.80
CA LYS A 5 -20.14 15.09 16.74
C LYS A 5 -18.73 14.59 16.37
N PRO A 6 -17.70 15.45 16.48
CA PRO A 6 -17.74 16.86 16.84
C PRO A 6 -18.32 17.71 15.70
N GLN A 7 -19.23 18.61 16.00
CA GLN A 7 -19.93 19.42 15.00
C GLN A 7 -18.96 20.22 14.12
N SER A 8 -17.93 20.82 14.71
CA SER A 8 -16.93 21.64 14.00
C SER A 8 -16.21 20.85 12.91
N VAL A 9 -15.84 19.60 13.18
CA VAL A 9 -15.17 18.72 12.20
C VAL A 9 -16.13 18.32 11.08
N PHE A 10 -17.35 17.89 11.41
CA PHE A 10 -18.32 17.50 10.38
C PHE A 10 -18.81 18.67 9.53
N ASP A 11 -18.88 19.88 10.08
CA ASP A 11 -19.18 21.10 9.31
C ASP A 11 -18.04 21.40 8.31
N CYS A 12 -16.79 21.20 8.68
CA CYS A 12 -15.64 21.31 7.79
C CYS A 12 -15.64 20.18 6.73
N PHE A 13 -15.91 18.95 7.13
CA PHE A 13 -16.00 17.82 6.20
C PHE A 13 -17.10 18.03 5.15
N ALA A 14 -18.26 18.58 5.56
CA ALA A 14 -19.31 18.92 4.63
C ALA A 14 -18.89 20.01 3.63
N GLN A 15 -18.04 20.97 4.03
CA GLN A 15 -17.48 21.97 3.11
C GLN A 15 -16.50 21.35 2.11
N ILE A 16 -15.61 20.46 2.58
CA ILE A 16 -14.65 19.75 1.73
C ILE A 16 -15.39 18.93 0.67
N ASN A 17 -16.45 18.24 1.04
CA ASN A 17 -17.26 17.42 0.13
C ASN A 17 -18.02 18.21 -0.95
N GLN A 18 -18.04 19.54 -0.87
CA GLN A 18 -18.52 20.42 -1.95
C GLN A 18 -17.43 20.72 -2.98
N VAL A 19 -16.18 20.40 -2.71
CA VAL A 19 -15.03 20.75 -3.54
C VAL A 19 -14.51 19.48 -4.23
N PRO A 20 -14.64 19.37 -5.57
CA PRO A 20 -14.02 18.29 -6.33
C PRO A 20 -12.49 18.24 -6.14
N ARG A 21 -11.97 17.02 -5.85
CA ARG A 21 -10.55 16.82 -5.53
C ARG A 21 -9.99 15.48 -6.02
N PRO A 22 -10.25 15.08 -7.28
CA PRO A 22 -9.68 13.85 -7.80
C PRO A 22 -8.15 13.96 -7.89
N SER A 23 -7.44 12.86 -7.63
CA SER A 23 -5.98 12.78 -7.74
C SER A 23 -5.48 13.33 -9.08
N LYS A 24 -4.39 14.09 -9.07
CA LYS A 24 -3.79 14.84 -10.20
C LYS A 24 -4.62 16.02 -10.74
N ARG A 25 -5.76 16.33 -10.14
CA ARG A 25 -6.64 17.44 -10.52
C ARG A 25 -7.16 18.19 -9.30
N GLU A 26 -6.26 18.48 -8.36
CA GLU A 26 -6.54 19.06 -7.04
C GLU A 26 -6.60 20.59 -7.04
N GLU A 27 -6.55 21.26 -8.18
CA GLU A 27 -6.46 22.73 -8.26
C GLU A 27 -7.62 23.42 -7.51
N LYS A 28 -8.82 22.80 -7.49
CA LYS A 28 -9.99 23.36 -6.80
C LYS A 28 -9.83 23.28 -5.29
N ILE A 29 -9.40 22.13 -4.75
CA ILE A 29 -9.21 21.97 -3.31
C ILE A 29 -7.99 22.75 -2.82
N THR A 30 -6.90 22.78 -3.59
CA THR A 30 -5.72 23.62 -3.29
C THR A 30 -6.10 25.10 -3.18
N ALA A 31 -6.88 25.62 -4.13
CA ALA A 31 -7.38 27.00 -4.08
C ALA A 31 -8.33 27.25 -2.90
N PHE A 32 -9.18 26.27 -2.57
CA PHE A 32 -10.08 26.33 -1.43
C PHE A 32 -9.32 26.40 -0.11
N LEU A 33 -8.35 25.52 0.12
CA LEU A 33 -7.54 25.47 1.34
C LEU A 33 -6.67 26.71 1.49
N ARG A 34 -6.05 27.17 0.40
CA ARG A 34 -5.31 28.43 0.40
C ARG A 34 -6.21 29.60 0.82
N LYS A 35 -7.35 29.77 0.17
CA LYS A 35 -8.31 30.83 0.52
C LYS A 35 -8.80 30.70 1.94
N PHE A 36 -9.02 29.49 2.43
CA PHE A 36 -9.46 29.23 3.80
C PHE A 36 -8.47 29.78 4.84
N GLY A 37 -7.16 29.52 4.67
CA GLY A 37 -6.14 30.07 5.55
C GLY A 37 -6.00 31.60 5.44
N GLU A 38 -6.02 32.14 4.23
CA GLU A 38 -5.98 33.59 3.97
C GLU A 38 -7.20 34.31 4.60
N ASP A 39 -8.41 33.76 4.51
CA ASP A 39 -9.63 34.32 5.10
C ASP A 39 -9.57 34.33 6.66
N LEU A 40 -8.84 33.43 7.27
CA LEU A 40 -8.58 33.41 8.71
C LEU A 40 -7.44 34.38 9.13
N GLY A 41 -6.77 35.01 8.17
CA GLY A 41 -5.60 35.88 8.42
C GLY A 41 -4.36 35.11 8.86
N LEU A 42 -4.27 33.80 8.56
CA LEU A 42 -3.14 32.94 8.91
C LEU A 42 -2.09 32.92 7.79
N GLU A 43 -0.83 32.76 8.15
CA GLU A 43 0.23 32.54 7.17
C GLU A 43 -0.08 31.28 6.35
N THR A 44 -0.22 31.44 5.04
CA THR A 44 -0.61 30.38 4.13
C THR A 44 0.35 30.33 2.94
N LEU A 45 0.98 29.19 2.74
CA LEU A 45 1.96 28.95 1.70
C LEU A 45 1.45 27.83 0.77
N VAL A 46 1.82 27.92 -0.51
CA VAL A 46 1.63 26.82 -1.47
C VAL A 46 2.99 26.62 -2.15
N ASP A 47 3.50 25.40 -2.14
CA ASP A 47 4.75 25.06 -2.80
C ASP A 47 4.58 24.80 -4.31
N GLU A 48 5.69 24.51 -5.00
CA GLU A 48 5.69 24.25 -6.45
C GLU A 48 4.94 22.94 -6.81
N ALA A 49 4.85 22.01 -5.88
CA ALA A 49 4.11 20.75 -6.06
C ALA A 49 2.60 20.91 -5.88
N GLY A 50 2.16 22.04 -5.26
CA GLY A 50 0.76 22.30 -4.92
C GLY A 50 0.38 21.84 -3.51
N ASN A 51 1.34 21.52 -2.65
CA ASN A 51 1.08 21.31 -1.23
C ASN A 51 0.71 22.64 -0.58
N VAL A 52 -0.25 22.61 0.34
CA VAL A 52 -0.67 23.79 1.10
C VAL A 52 -0.18 23.65 2.55
N LEU A 53 0.37 24.74 3.10
CA LEU A 53 0.76 24.84 4.49
C LEU A 53 0.12 26.07 5.12
N ILE A 54 -0.57 25.90 6.27
CA ILE A 54 -1.21 26.96 7.03
C ILE A 54 -0.64 26.94 8.44
N ARG A 55 -0.06 28.07 8.90
CA ARG A 55 0.53 28.22 10.22
C ARG A 55 -0.39 28.94 11.17
N LYS A 56 -0.56 28.38 12.36
CA LYS A 56 -1.28 29.02 13.45
C LYS A 56 -0.37 29.15 14.66
N PRO A 57 -0.20 30.37 15.24
CA PRO A 57 0.60 30.58 16.45
C PRO A 57 0.00 29.84 17.65
N GLY A 58 0.84 29.53 18.63
CA GLY A 58 0.38 28.98 19.91
C GLY A 58 -0.60 29.89 20.61
N THR A 59 -1.56 29.31 21.32
CA THR A 59 -2.51 30.06 22.15
C THR A 59 -1.82 30.65 23.40
N PRO A 60 -2.40 31.68 24.05
CA PRO A 60 -1.79 32.30 25.20
C PRO A 60 -1.36 31.32 26.29
N GLY A 61 -0.08 31.33 26.63
CA GLY A 61 0.54 30.40 27.58
C GLY A 61 1.08 29.08 26.98
N PHE A 62 0.92 28.89 25.66
CA PHE A 62 1.41 27.72 24.94
C PHE A 62 2.43 28.07 23.84
N GLU A 63 2.82 29.31 23.70
CA GLU A 63 3.68 29.81 22.62
C GLU A 63 5.08 29.17 22.64
N ASN A 64 5.56 28.74 23.82
CA ASN A 64 6.88 28.13 24.00
C ASN A 64 6.85 26.58 23.81
N ARG A 65 5.74 26.00 23.41
CA ARG A 65 5.67 24.55 23.08
C ARG A 65 6.38 24.25 21.77
N LYS A 66 6.88 23.00 21.63
CA LYS A 66 7.37 22.51 20.35
C LYS A 66 6.27 22.58 19.28
N THR A 67 6.65 22.88 18.06
CA THR A 67 5.71 23.02 16.95
C THR A 67 5.26 21.66 16.46
N VAL A 68 3.94 21.47 16.31
CA VAL A 68 3.36 20.25 15.77
C VAL A 68 2.89 20.49 14.33
N ILE A 69 3.32 19.63 13.43
CA ILE A 69 2.78 19.52 12.08
C ILE A 69 1.62 18.54 12.13
N LEU A 70 0.45 18.94 11.65
CA LEU A 70 -0.65 18.06 11.30
C LEU A 70 -0.62 17.86 9.79
N GLN A 71 -0.80 16.63 9.33
CA GLN A 71 -0.68 16.36 7.91
C GLN A 71 -1.79 15.41 7.44
N SER A 72 -2.37 15.77 6.30
CA SER A 72 -3.38 15.04 5.55
C SER A 72 -3.18 15.24 4.05
N HIS A 73 -3.82 14.42 3.20
CA HIS A 73 -3.74 14.62 1.75
C HIS A 73 -5.00 15.24 1.15
N GLN A 74 -4.83 16.04 0.09
CA GLN A 74 -5.88 16.84 -0.53
C GLN A 74 -6.81 16.03 -1.43
N ASP A 75 -6.26 15.05 -2.13
CA ASP A 75 -6.95 14.26 -3.13
C ASP A 75 -7.85 13.17 -2.54
N MET A 76 -8.53 12.45 -3.38
CA MET A 76 -9.30 11.26 -3.04
C MET A 76 -9.38 10.33 -4.25
N VAL A 77 -9.50 9.03 -3.99
CA VAL A 77 -9.86 8.04 -5.01
C VAL A 77 -11.28 8.29 -5.49
N CYS A 78 -11.46 8.33 -6.80
CA CYS A 78 -12.72 8.62 -7.47
C CYS A 78 -13.33 7.37 -8.09
N GLU A 79 -14.11 6.63 -7.29
CA GLU A 79 -14.82 5.43 -7.72
C GLU A 79 -16.34 5.58 -7.53
N LYS A 80 -17.12 5.00 -8.45
CA LYS A 80 -18.60 5.02 -8.38
C LYS A 80 -19.20 3.72 -8.87
N ASN A 81 -20.41 3.42 -8.40
CA ASN A 81 -21.20 2.32 -8.94
C ASN A 81 -21.56 2.58 -10.41
N LYS A 82 -21.67 1.52 -11.21
CA LYS A 82 -21.90 1.60 -12.67
C LYS A 82 -23.24 2.26 -13.05
N ASP A 83 -24.22 2.18 -12.17
CA ASP A 83 -25.58 2.73 -12.31
C ASP A 83 -25.72 4.16 -11.79
N VAL A 84 -24.65 4.76 -11.26
CA VAL A 84 -24.63 6.13 -10.72
C VAL A 84 -24.05 7.10 -11.75
N GLU A 85 -24.82 8.11 -12.11
CA GLU A 85 -24.30 9.26 -12.87
C GLU A 85 -23.68 10.26 -11.88
N PHE A 86 -22.39 10.49 -12.00
CA PHE A 86 -21.63 11.41 -11.15
C PHE A 86 -20.36 11.88 -11.87
N ASP A 87 -20.08 13.16 -11.81
CA ASP A 87 -18.88 13.80 -12.36
C ASP A 87 -17.97 14.28 -11.22
N PHE A 88 -16.91 13.53 -10.95
CA PHE A 88 -15.95 13.86 -9.89
C PHE A 88 -15.19 15.19 -10.11
N ASP A 89 -15.25 15.76 -11.30
CA ASP A 89 -14.66 17.07 -11.56
C ASP A 89 -15.59 18.24 -11.19
N ASN A 90 -16.91 17.99 -11.09
CA ASN A 90 -17.87 19.08 -10.94
C ASN A 90 -18.93 18.85 -9.85
N ASP A 91 -19.23 17.61 -9.51
CA ASP A 91 -20.29 17.29 -8.56
C ASP A 91 -19.78 17.22 -7.12
N ALA A 92 -20.64 17.62 -6.18
CA ALA A 92 -20.39 17.49 -4.74
C ALA A 92 -20.73 16.10 -4.24
N ILE A 93 -19.91 15.52 -3.37
CA ILE A 93 -20.15 14.23 -2.72
C ILE A 93 -21.43 14.34 -1.85
N GLN A 94 -22.39 13.47 -2.11
CA GLN A 94 -23.65 13.42 -1.38
C GLN A 94 -23.61 12.41 -0.25
N THR A 95 -23.47 12.90 0.98
CA THR A 95 -23.37 12.04 2.17
C THR A 95 -24.73 11.73 2.79
N TYR A 96 -24.82 10.59 3.48
CA TYR A 96 -25.95 10.19 4.33
C TYR A 96 -25.46 9.35 5.51
N VAL A 97 -26.28 9.31 6.57
CA VAL A 97 -26.00 8.51 7.77
C VAL A 97 -26.76 7.19 7.68
N ASP A 98 -26.08 6.09 7.96
CA ASP A 98 -26.62 4.74 8.02
C ASP A 98 -26.15 4.09 9.34
N GLY A 99 -27.01 4.12 10.36
CA GLY A 99 -26.64 3.75 11.72
C GLY A 99 -25.53 4.64 12.27
N ASP A 100 -24.42 4.03 12.67
CA ASP A 100 -23.23 4.75 13.16
C ASP A 100 -22.24 5.13 12.04
N TRP A 101 -22.59 4.89 10.78
CA TRP A 101 -21.73 5.14 9.64
C TRP A 101 -22.17 6.33 8.82
N LEU A 102 -21.21 7.17 8.42
CA LEU A 102 -21.37 8.16 7.36
C LEU A 102 -20.91 7.50 6.04
N LYS A 103 -21.73 7.64 5.00
CA LYS A 103 -21.53 7.07 3.67
C LYS A 103 -21.82 8.07 2.56
N ALA A 104 -21.37 7.79 1.35
CA ALA A 104 -21.75 8.52 0.13
C ALA A 104 -22.76 7.74 -0.72
N LYS A 105 -23.55 8.45 -1.54
CA LYS A 105 -24.60 7.87 -2.41
C LYS A 105 -23.98 7.29 -3.68
N GLY A 106 -23.43 6.07 -3.58
CA GLY A 106 -22.94 5.31 -4.73
C GLY A 106 -21.62 5.78 -5.31
N THR A 107 -20.89 6.62 -4.57
CA THR A 107 -19.51 7.04 -4.85
C THR A 107 -18.62 6.75 -3.66
N THR A 108 -17.30 6.86 -3.82
CA THR A 108 -16.38 7.05 -2.69
C THR A 108 -16.82 8.23 -1.83
N LEU A 109 -16.60 8.14 -0.52
CA LEU A 109 -16.96 9.17 0.46
C LEU A 109 -15.91 10.29 0.52
N GLY A 110 -14.64 9.92 0.28
CA GLY A 110 -13.48 10.79 0.45
C GLY A 110 -13.22 11.16 1.91
N ALA A 111 -13.53 10.27 2.85
CA ALA A 111 -13.12 10.42 4.23
C ALA A 111 -11.63 10.14 4.41
N ASP A 112 -11.08 9.34 3.55
CA ASP A 112 -9.67 9.17 3.24
C ASP A 112 -9.22 10.27 2.25
N ASP A 113 -8.39 11.26 2.62
CA ASP A 113 -8.13 11.72 4.00
C ASP A 113 -8.86 13.05 4.30
N GLY A 114 -10.05 13.22 3.72
CA GLY A 114 -10.87 14.41 3.93
C GLY A 114 -11.28 14.64 5.38
N ILE A 115 -11.29 13.58 6.23
CA ILE A 115 -11.60 13.75 7.65
C ILE A 115 -10.40 14.33 8.40
N GLY A 116 -9.17 14.00 8.01
CA GLY A 116 -7.95 14.65 8.50
C GLY A 116 -7.95 16.14 8.15
N ILE A 117 -8.19 16.48 6.87
CA ILE A 117 -8.35 17.89 6.44
C ILE A 117 -9.41 18.60 7.30
N ALA A 118 -10.55 17.95 7.56
CA ALA A 118 -11.63 18.56 8.33
C ALA A 118 -11.24 18.84 9.80
N MET A 119 -10.47 17.94 10.42
CA MET A 119 -9.93 18.15 11.77
C MET A 119 -8.94 19.33 11.80
N GLU A 120 -8.04 19.40 10.82
CA GLU A 120 -7.11 20.53 10.69
C GLU A 120 -7.84 21.86 10.47
N MET A 121 -8.84 21.90 9.58
CA MET A 121 -9.66 23.10 9.36
C MET A 121 -10.43 23.52 10.61
N ALA A 122 -11.00 22.56 11.35
CA ALA A 122 -11.72 22.84 12.58
C ALA A 122 -10.79 23.45 13.64
N LEU A 123 -9.57 22.94 13.78
CA LEU A 123 -8.55 23.45 14.68
C LEU A 123 -8.06 24.85 14.27
N LEU A 124 -7.83 25.08 12.97
CA LEU A 124 -7.44 26.40 12.45
C LEU A 124 -8.50 27.48 12.74
N LYS A 125 -9.78 27.13 12.68
CA LYS A 125 -10.91 28.07 13.00
C LYS A 125 -11.11 28.31 14.49
N ALA A 126 -10.75 27.36 15.34
CA ALA A 126 -11.04 27.43 16.78
C ALA A 126 -10.23 28.53 17.46
N ASN A 127 -10.85 29.22 18.43
CA ASN A 127 -10.20 30.24 19.24
C ASN A 127 -10.18 29.90 20.75
N ASP A 128 -10.76 28.76 21.09
CA ASP A 128 -10.98 28.26 22.46
C ASP A 128 -10.25 26.96 22.76
N ILE A 129 -9.39 26.50 21.84
CA ILE A 129 -8.59 25.28 21.99
C ILE A 129 -7.14 25.67 22.38
N GLU A 130 -6.64 25.10 23.47
CA GLU A 130 -5.28 25.30 23.95
C GLU A 130 -4.28 24.43 23.17
N HIS A 131 -3.32 25.05 22.48
CA HIS A 131 -2.30 24.36 21.67
C HIS A 131 -1.02 25.22 21.54
N GLY A 132 0.12 24.56 21.35
CA GLY A 132 1.35 25.19 20.90
C GLY A 132 1.27 25.68 19.44
N PRO A 133 2.35 26.20 18.84
CA PRO A 133 2.39 26.52 17.43
C PRO A 133 2.08 25.27 16.60
N ILE A 134 1.25 25.41 15.56
CA ILE A 134 0.89 24.31 14.64
C ILE A 134 1.13 24.70 13.18
N GLU A 135 1.49 23.73 12.38
CA GLU A 135 1.55 23.76 10.93
C GLU A 135 0.57 22.71 10.41
N CYS A 136 -0.46 23.13 9.65
CA CYS A 136 -1.36 22.21 8.94
C CYS A 136 -0.86 22.07 7.52
N VAL A 137 -0.55 20.85 7.09
CA VAL A 137 0.06 20.53 5.80
C VAL A 137 -0.84 19.59 5.04
N PHE A 138 -1.26 20.04 3.86
CA PHE A 138 -2.15 19.31 2.97
C PHE A 138 -1.35 18.94 1.71
N THR A 139 -1.03 17.65 1.57
CA THR A 139 -0.23 17.15 0.44
C THR A 139 -1.07 16.85 -0.78
N ARG A 140 -0.46 16.89 -1.95
CA ARG A 140 -1.09 16.64 -3.24
C ARG A 140 -0.80 15.24 -3.74
N ASP A 141 -1.80 14.61 -4.42
CA ASP A 141 -1.65 13.36 -5.20
C ASP A 141 -0.98 12.23 -4.37
N GLU A 142 -1.52 11.96 -3.19
CA GLU A 142 -1.09 10.84 -2.35
C GLU A 142 -1.44 9.52 -3.01
N GLU A 143 -2.69 9.36 -3.40
CA GLU A 143 -3.38 8.14 -3.82
C GLU A 143 -2.82 7.48 -5.09
N THR A 144 -2.13 8.25 -5.95
CA THR A 144 -1.61 7.72 -7.21
C THR A 144 -0.09 7.74 -7.32
N GLY A 145 0.61 8.37 -6.35
CA GLY A 145 2.07 8.42 -6.45
C GLY A 145 2.80 9.17 -5.35
N LEU A 146 2.14 9.65 -4.29
CA LEU A 146 2.75 10.44 -3.22
C LEU A 146 3.46 11.70 -3.76
N THR A 147 2.97 12.25 -4.89
CA THR A 147 3.70 13.26 -5.68
C THR A 147 4.01 14.51 -4.87
N GLY A 148 3.05 15.00 -4.07
CA GLY A 148 3.25 16.16 -3.21
C GLY A 148 4.38 15.96 -2.21
N ALA A 149 4.40 14.83 -1.52
CA ALA A 149 5.45 14.51 -0.58
C ALA A 149 6.80 14.26 -1.28
N PHE A 150 6.81 13.64 -2.47
CA PHE A 150 8.02 13.46 -3.28
C PHE A 150 8.63 14.77 -3.74
N GLU A 151 7.83 15.72 -4.18
CA GLU A 151 8.31 16.99 -4.74
C GLU A 151 8.50 18.08 -3.67
N MET A 152 7.96 17.89 -2.46
CA MET A 152 8.14 18.82 -1.35
C MET A 152 9.62 19.04 -1.06
N LYS A 153 10.04 20.30 -1.01
CA LYS A 153 11.43 20.66 -0.72
C LYS A 153 11.69 20.76 0.79
N PRO A 154 12.87 20.37 1.26
CA PRO A 154 13.27 20.59 2.65
C PRO A 154 13.11 22.06 3.05
N GLY A 155 12.58 22.30 4.27
CA GLY A 155 12.34 23.64 4.80
C GLY A 155 10.93 24.20 4.54
N PHE A 156 10.06 23.50 3.80
CA PHE A 156 8.65 23.88 3.69
C PHE A 156 7.94 23.72 5.04
N MET A 157 8.11 22.58 5.68
CA MET A 157 7.73 22.35 7.08
C MET A 157 8.88 22.71 8.02
N THR A 158 8.56 23.24 9.21
CA THR A 158 9.55 23.67 10.21
C THR A 158 9.29 23.13 11.61
N GLY A 159 8.23 22.34 11.80
CA GLY A 159 7.85 21.78 13.08
C GLY A 159 8.82 20.76 13.66
N ASP A 160 8.65 20.44 14.93
CA ASP A 160 9.45 19.46 15.68
C ASP A 160 8.84 18.05 15.64
N TYR A 161 7.50 17.97 15.62
CA TYR A 161 6.70 16.76 15.59
C TYR A 161 5.77 16.76 14.40
N LEU A 162 5.46 15.57 13.88
CA LEU A 162 4.45 15.39 12.85
C LEU A 162 3.41 14.34 13.27
N ILE A 163 2.15 14.73 13.20
CA ILE A 163 1.00 13.83 13.33
C ILE A 163 0.34 13.72 11.97
N ASN A 164 0.47 12.55 11.34
CA ASN A 164 -0.27 12.22 10.12
C ASN A 164 -1.66 11.73 10.53
N LEU A 165 -2.71 12.21 9.86
CA LEU A 165 -4.11 11.94 10.20
C LEU A 165 -4.77 10.91 9.26
N ASP A 166 -3.98 10.25 8.45
CA ASP A 166 -4.36 9.36 7.35
C ASP A 166 -4.47 7.88 7.75
N SER A 167 -4.65 7.58 9.03
CA SER A 167 -4.85 6.21 9.51
C SER A 167 -6.32 5.87 9.67
N GLU A 168 -6.68 4.61 9.40
CA GLU A 168 -8.05 4.14 9.24
C GLU A 168 -8.59 3.32 10.43
N ASP A 169 -7.89 3.29 11.55
CA ASP A 169 -8.28 2.49 12.73
C ASP A 169 -8.11 3.28 14.03
N GLU A 170 -9.23 3.69 14.61
CA GLU A 170 -9.24 4.33 15.94
C GLU A 170 -8.59 3.40 16.99
N GLY A 171 -7.80 3.99 17.89
CA GLY A 171 -7.10 3.27 18.95
C GLY A 171 -5.80 2.61 18.51
N GLN A 172 -5.36 2.83 17.28
CA GLN A 172 -4.06 2.42 16.78
C GLN A 172 -3.17 3.64 16.53
N LEU A 173 -1.89 3.51 16.88
CA LEU A 173 -0.84 4.51 16.63
C LEU A 173 0.20 3.87 15.72
N PHE A 174 0.33 4.36 14.50
CA PHE A 174 1.34 3.88 13.57
C PHE A 174 2.62 4.70 13.76
N VAL A 175 3.76 4.00 13.83
CA VAL A 175 5.08 4.56 14.13
C VAL A 175 6.15 4.11 13.15
N SER A 176 5.76 3.38 12.12
CA SER A 176 6.65 2.86 11.09
C SER A 176 5.85 2.46 9.86
N CYS A 177 6.44 2.64 8.68
CA CYS A 177 5.91 2.12 7.44
C CYS A 177 7.02 1.53 6.56
N ALA A 178 6.67 0.62 5.66
CA ALA A 178 7.64 0.06 4.73
C ALA A 178 7.83 0.99 3.52
N GLY A 179 9.06 1.19 3.14
CA GLY A 179 9.42 1.61 1.79
C GLY A 179 9.27 0.47 0.79
N GLY A 180 9.32 0.78 -0.48
CA GLY A 180 9.16 -0.21 -1.52
C GLY A 180 9.94 0.10 -2.79
N VAL A 181 10.47 -0.95 -3.43
CA VAL A 181 11.04 -0.90 -4.78
C VAL A 181 10.47 -2.03 -5.62
N ARG A 182 10.49 -1.84 -6.93
CA ARG A 182 10.09 -2.85 -7.89
C ARG A 182 11.29 -3.22 -8.76
N THR A 183 11.55 -4.52 -8.88
CA THR A 183 12.58 -5.05 -9.77
C THR A 183 11.93 -5.80 -10.92
N GLU A 184 12.24 -5.39 -12.13
CA GLU A 184 11.85 -6.05 -13.38
C GLU A 184 13.04 -6.76 -13.97
N ALA A 185 12.90 -8.05 -14.25
CA ALA A 185 13.91 -8.91 -14.86
C ALA A 185 13.45 -9.36 -16.23
N THR A 186 14.19 -8.99 -17.26
CA THR A 186 13.92 -9.34 -18.66
C THR A 186 14.87 -10.42 -19.13
N TYR A 187 14.33 -11.59 -19.44
CA TYR A 187 15.03 -12.68 -20.12
C TYR A 187 14.78 -12.58 -21.62
N THR A 188 15.84 -12.65 -22.42
CA THR A 188 15.72 -12.85 -23.86
C THR A 188 15.89 -14.32 -24.14
N VAL A 189 14.91 -14.93 -24.78
CA VAL A 189 14.87 -16.37 -25.09
C VAL A 189 14.77 -16.62 -26.58
N ASP A 190 15.39 -17.70 -27.01
CA ASP A 190 15.27 -18.21 -28.36
C ASP A 190 14.16 -19.26 -28.40
N GLU A 191 13.45 -19.31 -29.52
CA GLU A 191 12.44 -20.33 -29.76
C GLU A 191 12.99 -21.39 -30.70
N GLU A 192 12.63 -22.64 -30.44
CA GLU A 192 12.90 -23.77 -31.28
C GLU A 192 11.60 -24.47 -31.70
N LYS A 193 11.62 -25.19 -32.81
CA LYS A 193 10.45 -25.98 -33.25
C LYS A 193 10.14 -27.05 -32.20
N LEU A 194 8.87 -27.15 -31.81
CA LEU A 194 8.44 -28.21 -30.90
C LEU A 194 8.71 -29.57 -31.55
N PRO A 195 9.40 -30.54 -30.89
CA PRO A 195 9.65 -31.86 -31.44
C PRO A 195 8.37 -32.63 -31.74
N GLU A 196 8.42 -33.50 -32.71
CA GLU A 196 7.30 -34.44 -33.02
C GLU A 196 7.07 -35.40 -31.84
N GLY A 197 5.81 -35.82 -31.64
CA GLY A 197 5.44 -36.75 -30.57
C GLY A 197 5.22 -36.10 -29.20
N PHE A 198 5.05 -34.77 -29.17
CA PHE A 198 4.68 -34.03 -27.98
C PHE A 198 3.20 -33.67 -27.99
N SER A 199 2.58 -33.64 -26.81
CA SER A 199 1.24 -33.12 -26.53
C SER A 199 1.30 -31.85 -25.76
N THR A 200 0.53 -30.82 -26.16
CA THR A 200 0.54 -29.47 -25.58
C THR A 200 -0.65 -29.26 -24.64
N PHE A 201 -0.42 -28.62 -23.52
CA PHE A 201 -1.41 -28.33 -22.48
C PHE A 201 -1.26 -26.90 -21.97
N ASN A 202 -2.36 -26.31 -21.57
CA ASN A 202 -2.37 -25.16 -20.67
C ASN A 202 -2.42 -25.68 -19.23
N LEU A 203 -1.38 -25.45 -18.47
CA LEU A 203 -1.29 -25.73 -17.03
C LEU A 203 -1.73 -24.49 -16.29
N VAL A 204 -2.74 -24.63 -15.43
CA VAL A 204 -3.34 -23.53 -14.66
C VAL A 204 -3.29 -23.85 -13.18
N VAL A 205 -2.63 -23.01 -12.40
CA VAL A 205 -2.74 -22.97 -10.93
C VAL A 205 -3.72 -21.89 -10.58
N LYS A 206 -4.76 -22.18 -9.77
CA LYS A 206 -5.86 -21.26 -9.44
C LYS A 206 -6.51 -21.56 -8.11
N GLY A 207 -7.48 -20.73 -7.72
CA GLY A 207 -8.24 -20.89 -6.48
C GLY A 207 -7.49 -20.42 -5.24
N LEU A 208 -6.42 -19.62 -5.37
CA LEU A 208 -5.69 -19.08 -4.25
C LEU A 208 -6.37 -17.81 -3.73
N THR A 209 -6.20 -17.55 -2.43
CA THR A 209 -6.78 -16.42 -1.71
C THR A 209 -6.20 -15.09 -2.20
N GLY A 210 -4.87 -15.02 -2.40
CA GLY A 210 -4.18 -13.79 -2.78
C GLY A 210 -4.17 -12.76 -1.66
N GLY A 211 -4.07 -11.47 -2.00
CA GLY A 211 -4.09 -10.36 -1.06
C GLY A 211 -3.05 -9.29 -1.39
N HIS A 212 -2.94 -8.28 -0.52
CA HIS A 212 -1.95 -7.22 -0.65
C HIS A 212 -0.54 -7.75 -0.36
N SER A 213 0.45 -7.43 -1.22
CA SER A 213 1.83 -7.94 -1.08
C SER A 213 2.61 -7.37 0.11
N GLY A 214 2.07 -6.35 0.79
CA GLY A 214 2.55 -5.83 2.06
C GLY A 214 1.76 -6.43 3.23
N ASP A 215 0.53 -5.98 3.45
CA ASP A 215 -0.27 -6.27 4.65
C ASP A 215 -0.67 -7.73 4.83
N ASP A 216 -0.72 -8.47 3.73
CA ASP A 216 -1.08 -9.88 3.76
C ASP A 216 0.12 -10.84 3.63
N ILE A 217 1.35 -10.33 3.48
CA ILE A 217 2.54 -11.16 3.22
C ILE A 217 2.86 -12.12 4.39
N ASN A 218 2.47 -11.74 5.61
CA ASN A 218 2.65 -12.56 6.81
C ASN A 218 1.52 -13.57 7.04
N LYS A 219 0.46 -13.55 6.23
CA LYS A 219 -0.70 -14.45 6.38
C LYS A 219 -0.47 -15.86 5.82
N LYS A 220 0.77 -16.16 5.45
CA LYS A 220 1.19 -17.48 4.95
C LYS A 220 0.40 -17.97 3.73
N ARG A 221 -0.08 -17.04 2.90
CA ARG A 221 -0.78 -17.36 1.65
C ARG A 221 0.19 -17.84 0.60
N ALA A 222 -0.25 -18.77 -0.23
CA ALA A 222 0.56 -19.27 -1.33
C ALA A 222 0.66 -18.25 -2.47
N ASN A 223 1.77 -18.30 -3.22
CA ASN A 223 1.98 -17.54 -4.42
C ASN A 223 1.85 -18.48 -5.64
N ALA A 224 0.85 -18.24 -6.50
CA ALA A 224 0.57 -19.10 -7.65
C ALA A 224 1.76 -19.22 -8.61
N ASN A 225 2.54 -18.14 -8.80
CA ASN A 225 3.73 -18.16 -9.66
C ASN A 225 4.79 -19.12 -9.10
N LYS A 226 5.01 -19.11 -7.79
CA LYS A 226 5.96 -20.01 -7.13
C LYS A 226 5.51 -21.47 -7.20
N LEU A 227 4.21 -21.76 -7.05
CA LEU A 227 3.66 -23.11 -7.18
C LEU A 227 3.78 -23.62 -8.61
N LEU A 228 3.45 -22.78 -9.59
CA LEU A 228 3.62 -23.12 -11.02
C LEU A 228 5.07 -23.45 -11.34
N VAL A 229 6.00 -22.56 -10.96
CA VAL A 229 7.43 -22.73 -11.20
C VAL A 229 7.97 -24.01 -10.53
N ARG A 230 7.54 -24.28 -9.28
CA ARG A 230 7.93 -25.48 -8.54
C ARG A 230 7.53 -26.75 -9.29
N PHE A 231 6.28 -26.85 -9.73
CA PHE A 231 5.82 -28.02 -10.49
C PHE A 231 6.56 -28.16 -11.81
N LEU A 232 6.71 -27.07 -12.57
CA LEU A 232 7.42 -27.10 -13.85
C LEU A 232 8.90 -27.54 -13.70
N LEU A 233 9.57 -27.06 -12.64
CA LEU A 233 10.95 -27.45 -12.36
C LEU A 233 11.03 -28.94 -11.98
N GLU A 234 10.16 -29.43 -11.07
CA GLU A 234 10.09 -30.85 -10.68
C GLU A 234 9.82 -31.75 -11.92
N GLN A 235 8.98 -31.30 -12.88
CA GLN A 235 8.71 -32.07 -14.08
C GLN A 235 9.82 -31.99 -15.11
N SER A 236 10.55 -30.88 -15.22
CA SER A 236 11.69 -30.74 -16.14
C SER A 236 12.83 -31.70 -15.80
N GLU A 237 12.92 -32.16 -14.55
CA GLU A 237 13.88 -33.16 -14.10
C GLU A 237 13.45 -34.61 -14.38
N LYS A 238 12.13 -34.85 -14.54
CA LYS A 238 11.55 -36.18 -14.74
C LYS A 238 11.30 -36.52 -16.20
N THR A 239 11.05 -35.53 -17.04
CA THR A 239 10.71 -35.73 -18.44
C THR A 239 11.26 -34.60 -19.32
N ASP A 240 11.18 -34.78 -20.63
CA ASP A 240 11.50 -33.73 -21.61
C ASP A 240 10.36 -32.71 -21.70
N LEU A 241 10.19 -31.94 -20.61
CA LEU A 241 9.20 -30.87 -20.58
C LEU A 241 9.66 -29.68 -21.43
N ARG A 242 8.76 -29.15 -22.26
CA ARG A 242 9.00 -27.97 -23.08
C ARG A 242 8.07 -26.83 -22.64
N LEU A 243 8.65 -25.69 -22.34
CA LEU A 243 7.89 -24.48 -22.01
C LEU A 243 7.63 -23.68 -23.28
N CYS A 244 6.35 -23.47 -23.63
CA CYS A 244 5.95 -22.75 -24.84
C CYS A 244 5.55 -21.31 -24.53
N ASP A 245 4.80 -21.10 -23.44
CA ASP A 245 4.36 -19.76 -22.98
C ASP A 245 4.22 -19.73 -21.46
N ILE A 246 4.28 -18.54 -20.88
CA ILE A 246 4.01 -18.30 -19.45
C ILE A 246 3.34 -16.95 -19.26
N GLN A 247 2.16 -16.97 -18.57
CA GLN A 247 1.33 -15.81 -18.26
C GLN A 247 0.85 -15.94 -16.81
N ALA A 248 1.65 -15.51 -15.85
CA ALA A 248 1.44 -15.84 -14.45
C ALA A 248 1.38 -14.58 -13.58
N GLY A 249 0.46 -14.56 -12.59
CA GLY A 249 0.27 -13.45 -11.65
C GLY A 249 -0.41 -12.22 -12.25
N GLY A 250 -0.21 -11.04 -11.64
CA GLY A 250 -0.93 -9.82 -12.01
C GLY A 250 -0.24 -8.54 -11.55
N LEU A 251 -0.94 -7.76 -10.72
CA LEU A 251 -0.47 -6.48 -10.20
C LEU A 251 0.76 -6.64 -9.30
N HIS A 252 1.66 -5.68 -9.34
CA HIS A 252 2.92 -5.71 -8.58
C HIS A 252 2.71 -5.72 -7.06
N ASN A 253 1.63 -5.11 -6.58
CA ASN A 253 1.27 -5.02 -5.17
C ASN A 253 0.30 -6.13 -4.69
N ALA A 254 0.06 -7.16 -5.50
CA ALA A 254 -0.81 -8.28 -5.16
C ALA A 254 -0.03 -9.61 -5.06
N ILE A 255 -0.41 -10.46 -4.11
CA ILE A 255 0.03 -11.86 -4.06
C ILE A 255 -0.71 -12.61 -5.17
N PRO A 256 -0.01 -13.26 -6.11
CA PRO A 256 -0.62 -13.96 -7.25
C PRO A 256 -1.61 -15.05 -6.84
N ARG A 257 -2.83 -14.96 -7.39
CA ARG A 257 -3.91 -15.93 -7.15
C ARG A 257 -3.99 -17.01 -8.22
N GLU A 258 -3.48 -16.68 -9.43
CA GLU A 258 -3.53 -17.54 -10.60
C GLU A 258 -2.22 -17.45 -11.38
N ALA A 259 -1.85 -18.58 -12.02
CA ALA A 259 -0.68 -18.66 -12.86
C ALA A 259 -0.92 -19.68 -13.99
N HIS A 260 -0.54 -19.31 -15.22
CA HIS A 260 -0.74 -20.10 -16.41
C HIS A 260 0.60 -20.36 -17.13
N ALA A 261 0.76 -21.56 -17.67
CA ALA A 261 1.85 -21.86 -18.59
C ALA A 261 1.36 -22.81 -19.69
N THR A 262 1.76 -22.54 -20.93
CA THR A 262 1.61 -23.51 -22.02
C THR A 262 2.86 -24.38 -22.05
N VAL A 263 2.67 -25.68 -21.86
CA VAL A 263 3.75 -26.67 -21.80
C VAL A 263 3.47 -27.82 -22.77
N ALA A 264 4.52 -28.48 -23.21
CA ALA A 264 4.42 -29.72 -23.95
C ALA A 264 5.30 -30.80 -23.31
N VAL A 265 4.76 -32.01 -23.27
CA VAL A 265 5.45 -33.21 -22.78
C VAL A 265 5.36 -34.34 -23.84
N PRO A 266 6.28 -35.32 -23.84
CA PRO A 266 6.15 -36.50 -24.73
C PRO A 266 4.79 -37.14 -24.58
N THR A 267 4.12 -37.42 -25.67
CA THR A 267 2.73 -37.98 -25.68
C THR A 267 2.62 -39.27 -24.83
N ALA A 268 3.68 -40.07 -24.79
CA ALA A 268 3.73 -41.25 -23.93
C ALA A 268 3.76 -40.95 -22.43
N TYR A 269 4.10 -39.71 -22.01
CA TYR A 269 4.18 -39.28 -20.62
C TYR A 269 2.92 -38.56 -20.11
N VAL A 270 1.93 -38.32 -20.99
CA VAL A 270 0.74 -37.51 -20.66
C VAL A 270 -0.03 -38.02 -19.45
N ALA A 271 -0.28 -39.36 -19.38
CA ALA A 271 -0.98 -39.97 -18.26
C ALA A 271 -0.20 -39.73 -16.94
N THR A 272 1.09 -40.02 -16.94
CA THR A 272 1.97 -39.78 -15.77
C THR A 272 2.03 -38.31 -15.38
N PHE A 273 2.09 -37.38 -16.35
CA PHE A 273 2.08 -35.96 -16.10
C PHE A 273 0.80 -35.52 -15.36
N GLY A 274 -0.36 -36.06 -15.72
CA GLY A 274 -1.64 -35.85 -15.03
C GLY A 274 -1.63 -36.39 -13.58
N GLU A 275 -1.13 -37.61 -13.37
CA GLU A 275 -0.99 -38.23 -12.04
C GLU A 275 -0.03 -37.44 -11.14
N GLU A 276 1.10 -37.02 -11.66
CA GLU A 276 2.08 -36.17 -10.96
C GLU A 276 1.50 -34.82 -10.58
N LEU A 277 0.65 -34.21 -11.44
CA LEU A 277 -0.04 -32.99 -11.11
C LEU A 277 -1.03 -33.18 -9.95
N GLN A 278 -1.80 -34.26 -9.94
CA GLN A 278 -2.71 -34.55 -8.85
C GLN A 278 -1.97 -34.77 -7.52
N ALA A 279 -0.88 -35.53 -7.56
CA ALA A 279 -0.03 -35.76 -6.37
C ALA A 279 0.58 -34.43 -5.87
N PHE A 280 0.99 -33.55 -6.79
CA PHE A 280 1.49 -32.23 -6.45
C PHE A 280 0.40 -31.36 -5.80
N VAL A 281 -0.82 -31.35 -6.34
CA VAL A 281 -1.97 -30.60 -5.78
C VAL A 281 -2.29 -31.09 -4.36
N GLU A 282 -2.32 -32.41 -4.12
CA GLU A 282 -2.55 -32.98 -2.78
C GLU A 282 -1.47 -32.49 -1.80
N LYS A 283 -0.19 -32.56 -2.19
CA LYS A 283 0.95 -32.12 -1.38
C LYS A 283 0.86 -30.64 -1.03
N VAL A 284 0.59 -29.75 -2.00
CA VAL A 284 0.53 -28.31 -1.71
C VAL A 284 -0.75 -27.90 -0.98
N ARG A 285 -1.85 -28.63 -1.14
CA ARG A 285 -3.05 -28.45 -0.32
C ARG A 285 -2.79 -28.79 1.16
N ASP A 286 -2.00 -29.82 1.46
CA ASP A 286 -1.60 -30.10 2.83
C ASP A 286 -0.71 -28.99 3.40
N GLU A 287 0.29 -28.51 2.62
CA GLU A 287 1.18 -27.43 3.01
C GLU A 287 0.44 -26.11 3.33
N PHE A 288 -0.66 -25.81 2.61
CA PHE A 288 -1.43 -24.57 2.71
C PHE A 288 -2.87 -24.76 3.18
N SER A 289 -3.15 -25.88 3.88
CA SER A 289 -4.52 -26.28 4.27
C SER A 289 -5.29 -25.24 5.06
N ALA A 290 -4.60 -24.41 5.86
CA ALA A 290 -5.21 -23.36 6.68
C ALA A 290 -5.51 -22.06 5.90
N THR A 291 -4.83 -21.82 4.78
CA THR A 291 -4.88 -20.51 4.10
C THR A 291 -5.42 -20.57 2.68
N GLU A 292 -5.40 -21.75 2.03
CA GLU A 292 -5.77 -21.91 0.63
C GLU A 292 -6.76 -23.07 0.42
N PRO A 293 -7.99 -22.99 0.94
CA PRO A 293 -8.96 -24.09 0.89
C PRO A 293 -9.39 -24.47 -0.53
N GLU A 294 -9.38 -23.51 -1.46
CA GLU A 294 -9.83 -23.70 -2.85
C GLU A 294 -8.67 -23.92 -3.84
N LEU A 295 -7.42 -24.03 -3.34
CA LEU A 295 -6.24 -24.24 -4.20
C LEU A 295 -6.41 -25.46 -5.08
N THR A 296 -6.18 -25.28 -6.38
CA THR A 296 -6.19 -26.37 -7.36
C THR A 296 -5.23 -26.08 -8.52
N ALA A 297 -4.87 -27.14 -9.24
CA ALA A 297 -4.20 -27.00 -10.53
C ALA A 297 -4.80 -28.00 -11.53
N VAL A 298 -4.91 -27.57 -12.77
CA VAL A 298 -5.50 -28.35 -13.86
C VAL A 298 -4.65 -28.25 -15.12
N ILE A 299 -4.72 -29.28 -15.96
CA ILE A 299 -4.21 -29.25 -17.32
C ILE A 299 -5.39 -29.30 -18.31
N GLU A 300 -5.35 -28.39 -19.25
CA GLU A 300 -6.36 -28.28 -20.31
C GLU A 300 -5.68 -28.54 -21.66
N PRO A 301 -6.16 -29.52 -22.47
CA PRO A 301 -5.62 -29.73 -23.80
C PRO A 301 -5.79 -28.46 -24.65
N VAL A 302 -4.75 -28.09 -25.36
CA VAL A 302 -4.76 -26.94 -26.29
C VAL A 302 -4.21 -27.38 -27.64
N ALA A 303 -4.41 -26.56 -28.67
CA ALA A 303 -3.79 -26.81 -29.98
C ALA A 303 -2.27 -26.93 -29.84
N ALA A 304 -1.66 -27.80 -30.63
CA ALA A 304 -0.22 -28.02 -30.60
C ALA A 304 0.52 -26.69 -30.84
N ALA A 305 1.40 -26.34 -29.92
CA ALA A 305 2.26 -25.17 -30.09
C ALA A 305 3.27 -25.42 -31.24
N PRO A 306 3.48 -24.46 -32.13
CA PRO A 306 4.45 -24.62 -33.21
C PRO A 306 5.90 -24.55 -32.72
N THR A 307 6.14 -23.83 -31.65
CA THR A 307 7.46 -23.57 -31.06
C THR A 307 7.43 -23.67 -29.53
N CYS A 308 8.57 -23.89 -28.95
CA CYS A 308 8.82 -23.80 -27.50
C CYS A 308 10.10 -22.98 -27.26
N ILE A 309 10.27 -22.53 -26.04
CA ILE A 309 11.51 -21.89 -25.60
C ILE A 309 12.65 -22.93 -25.64
N CYS A 310 13.84 -22.53 -26.12
CA CYS A 310 15.02 -23.38 -26.11
C CYS A 310 15.18 -24.03 -24.71
N LYS A 311 15.31 -25.35 -24.68
CA LYS A 311 15.26 -26.15 -23.45
C LYS A 311 16.20 -25.65 -22.36
N GLU A 312 17.45 -25.40 -22.70
CA GLU A 312 18.46 -24.94 -21.74
C GLU A 312 18.09 -23.56 -21.14
N GLN A 313 17.50 -22.68 -21.95
CA GLN A 313 17.05 -21.36 -21.50
C GLN A 313 15.82 -21.48 -20.61
N ALA A 314 14.87 -22.36 -20.94
CA ALA A 314 13.69 -22.65 -20.11
C ALA A 314 14.09 -23.22 -18.74
N GLU A 315 15.01 -24.19 -18.69
CA GLU A 315 15.51 -24.75 -17.43
C GLU A 315 16.23 -23.71 -16.58
N ARG A 316 17.03 -22.84 -17.18
CA ARG A 316 17.72 -21.75 -16.48
C ARG A 316 16.75 -20.71 -15.93
N LEU A 317 15.73 -20.35 -16.73
CA LEU A 317 14.63 -19.49 -16.31
C LEU A 317 13.90 -20.07 -15.09
N LEU A 318 13.45 -21.34 -15.17
CA LEU A 318 12.73 -22.00 -14.09
C LEU A 318 13.56 -22.08 -12.80
N LYS A 319 14.87 -22.39 -12.90
CA LYS A 319 15.77 -22.40 -11.76
C LYS A 319 15.90 -21.01 -11.13
N SER A 320 16.07 -19.98 -11.94
CA SER A 320 16.14 -18.58 -11.47
C SER A 320 14.85 -18.16 -10.77
N LEU A 321 13.68 -18.39 -11.38
CA LEU A 321 12.37 -18.11 -10.78
C LEU A 321 12.11 -18.92 -9.51
N SER A 322 12.69 -20.11 -9.39
CA SER A 322 12.59 -20.94 -8.19
C SER A 322 13.37 -20.36 -7.01
N VAL A 323 14.59 -19.85 -7.23
CA VAL A 323 15.46 -19.34 -6.16
C VAL A 323 15.18 -17.89 -5.79
N VAL A 324 14.53 -17.11 -6.67
CA VAL A 324 14.18 -15.73 -6.33
C VAL A 324 13.33 -15.70 -5.06
N HIS A 325 13.72 -14.86 -4.10
CA HIS A 325 13.04 -14.79 -2.81
C HIS A 325 11.59 -14.33 -2.96
N ASN A 326 10.68 -14.99 -2.23
CA ASN A 326 9.26 -14.62 -2.13
C ASN A 326 8.79 -14.87 -0.69
N GLY A 327 8.07 -13.90 -0.13
CA GLY A 327 7.58 -13.94 1.24
C GLY A 327 8.41 -13.07 2.19
N ILE A 328 8.34 -13.39 3.48
CA ILE A 328 9.06 -12.67 4.53
C ILE A 328 10.54 -12.98 4.42
N PHE A 329 11.38 -11.93 4.44
CA PHE A 329 12.83 -12.05 4.54
C PHE A 329 13.32 -11.78 5.95
N ALA A 330 12.79 -10.76 6.62
CA ALA A 330 13.12 -10.44 8.00
C ALA A 330 11.86 -9.96 8.77
N MET A 331 11.84 -10.27 10.07
CA MET A 331 10.88 -9.72 11.02
C MET A 331 11.51 -8.53 11.76
N SER A 332 10.68 -7.58 12.18
CA SER A 332 11.13 -6.42 12.96
C SER A 332 11.76 -6.87 14.28
N GLN A 333 12.85 -6.21 14.64
CA GLN A 333 13.49 -6.39 15.95
C GLN A 333 12.87 -5.48 17.04
N ASP A 334 12.18 -4.43 16.61
CA ASP A 334 11.61 -3.41 17.49
C ASP A 334 10.13 -3.67 17.81
N LEU A 335 9.39 -4.34 16.91
CA LEU A 335 7.96 -4.63 17.06
C LEU A 335 7.66 -6.10 16.79
N GLU A 336 7.17 -6.79 17.80
CA GLU A 336 6.83 -8.23 17.73
C GLU A 336 5.69 -8.46 16.70
N GLY A 337 5.85 -9.49 15.86
CA GLY A 337 4.85 -9.87 14.85
C GLY A 337 4.84 -9.03 13.57
N LEU A 338 5.63 -7.95 13.52
CA LEU A 338 5.75 -7.11 12.34
C LEU A 338 6.78 -7.66 11.34
N VAL A 339 6.41 -7.66 10.05
CA VAL A 339 7.36 -7.89 8.95
C VAL A 339 8.20 -6.64 8.75
N GLU A 340 9.53 -6.78 8.79
CA GLU A 340 10.45 -5.71 8.44
C GLU A 340 10.71 -5.69 6.94
N THR A 341 11.10 -6.84 6.36
CA THR A 341 11.53 -6.96 4.97
C THR A 341 10.86 -8.14 4.29
N SER A 342 10.36 -7.93 3.09
CA SER A 342 9.72 -8.96 2.27
C SER A 342 9.95 -8.75 0.77
N SER A 343 9.65 -9.80 -0.01
CA SER A 343 9.59 -9.75 -1.47
C SER A 343 8.40 -10.54 -1.98
N ASN A 344 7.79 -10.10 -3.09
CA ASN A 344 6.69 -10.78 -3.77
C ASN A 344 7.01 -10.96 -5.25
N LEU A 345 7.02 -12.19 -5.75
CA LEU A 345 7.08 -12.48 -7.19
C LEU A 345 5.69 -12.25 -7.80
N ALA A 346 5.44 -11.05 -8.28
CA ALA A 346 4.12 -10.56 -8.65
C ALA A 346 3.64 -11.06 -10.01
N SER A 347 4.50 -11.06 -11.03
CA SER A 347 4.11 -11.51 -12.36
C SER A 347 5.28 -12.08 -13.16
N ILE A 348 4.93 -12.96 -14.12
CA ILE A 348 5.84 -13.49 -15.13
C ILE A 348 5.06 -13.46 -16.46
N ARG A 349 5.57 -12.73 -17.46
CA ARG A 349 4.90 -12.53 -18.75
C ARG A 349 5.84 -12.77 -19.92
N LYS A 350 5.45 -13.65 -20.83
CA LYS A 350 6.12 -13.80 -22.13
C LYS A 350 5.50 -12.86 -23.17
N HIS A 351 6.34 -12.08 -23.82
CA HIS A 351 6.00 -11.19 -24.93
C HIS A 351 7.01 -11.38 -26.05
N GLY A 352 6.61 -12.08 -27.11
CA GLY A 352 7.52 -12.46 -28.19
C GLY A 352 8.70 -13.29 -27.66
N ASN A 353 9.91 -12.85 -27.91
CA ASN A 353 11.14 -13.50 -27.43
C ASN A 353 11.63 -12.97 -26.06
N GLN A 354 10.80 -12.22 -25.34
CA GLN A 354 11.14 -11.75 -24.01
C GLN A 354 10.21 -12.33 -22.95
N ILE A 355 10.78 -12.64 -21.79
CA ILE A 355 10.02 -12.97 -20.59
C ILE A 355 10.37 -11.93 -19.52
N VAL A 356 9.36 -11.23 -19.03
CA VAL A 356 9.50 -10.22 -17.98
C VAL A 356 8.95 -10.78 -16.68
N ALA A 357 9.80 -10.87 -15.67
CA ALA A 357 9.41 -11.19 -14.30
C ALA A 357 9.45 -9.91 -13.46
N THR A 358 8.35 -9.62 -12.74
CA THR A 358 8.23 -8.45 -11.87
C THR A 358 8.15 -8.89 -10.42
N THR A 359 8.95 -8.28 -9.58
CA THR A 359 8.93 -8.46 -8.12
C THR A 359 8.75 -7.12 -7.41
N SER A 360 8.16 -7.16 -6.22
CA SER A 360 8.02 -6.01 -5.33
C SER A 360 8.70 -6.32 -4.00
N GLN A 361 9.69 -5.51 -3.62
CA GLN A 361 10.40 -5.61 -2.34
C GLN A 361 9.92 -4.50 -1.42
N ARG A 362 9.77 -4.81 -0.14
CA ARG A 362 9.38 -3.86 0.90
C ARG A 362 10.27 -3.98 2.12
N SER A 363 10.59 -2.86 2.75
CA SER A 363 11.27 -2.84 4.05
C SER A 363 11.06 -1.51 4.77
N SER A 364 10.92 -1.53 6.09
CA SER A 364 10.99 -0.32 6.94
C SER A 364 12.44 0.13 7.20
N VAL A 365 13.44 -0.67 6.79
CA VAL A 365 14.87 -0.38 6.94
C VAL A 365 15.50 -0.22 5.56
N ALA A 366 15.95 1.00 5.23
CA ALA A 366 16.45 1.34 3.90
C ALA A 366 17.57 0.40 3.41
N SER A 367 18.56 0.13 4.25
CA SER A 367 19.68 -0.77 3.89
C SER A 367 19.23 -2.21 3.63
N ASN A 368 18.18 -2.68 4.32
CA ASN A 368 17.60 -4.01 4.07
C ASN A 368 16.75 -4.04 2.81
N LEU A 369 16.09 -2.92 2.46
CA LEU A 369 15.39 -2.79 1.19
C LEU A 369 16.37 -2.90 0.01
N GLU A 370 17.47 -2.17 0.07
CA GLU A 370 18.56 -2.23 -0.93
C GLU A 370 19.17 -3.64 -1.03
N TYR A 371 19.44 -4.27 0.13
CA TYR A 371 19.97 -5.62 0.18
C TYR A 371 19.01 -6.64 -0.43
N MET A 372 17.71 -6.58 -0.09
CA MET A 372 16.69 -7.47 -0.65
C MET A 372 16.56 -7.30 -2.16
N ALA A 373 16.55 -6.05 -2.66
CA ALA A 373 16.57 -5.77 -4.09
C ALA A 373 17.81 -6.36 -4.78
N SER A 374 18.97 -6.28 -4.13
CA SER A 374 20.22 -6.88 -4.63
C SER A 374 20.16 -8.42 -4.67
N VAL A 375 19.60 -9.07 -3.65
CA VAL A 375 19.39 -10.52 -3.62
C VAL A 375 18.48 -10.97 -4.76
N VAL A 376 17.35 -10.28 -4.95
CA VAL A 376 16.40 -10.57 -6.04
C VAL A 376 17.05 -10.38 -7.40
N ARG A 377 17.72 -9.26 -7.61
CA ARG A 377 18.45 -8.98 -8.85
C ARG A 377 19.50 -10.07 -9.15
N SER A 378 20.30 -10.44 -8.15
CA SER A 378 21.32 -11.48 -8.32
C SER A 378 20.72 -12.82 -8.72
N ALA A 379 19.57 -13.22 -8.13
CA ALA A 379 18.88 -14.45 -8.48
C ALA A 379 18.42 -14.45 -9.95
N PHE A 380 17.92 -13.32 -10.45
CA PHE A 380 17.50 -13.17 -11.84
C PHE A 380 18.70 -13.12 -12.81
N GLU A 381 19.77 -12.39 -12.47
CA GLU A 381 20.99 -12.27 -13.27
C GLU A 381 21.71 -13.60 -13.43
N LEU A 382 21.75 -14.45 -12.39
CA LEU A 382 22.23 -15.83 -12.47
C LEU A 382 21.43 -16.67 -13.49
N GLY A 383 20.17 -16.36 -13.70
CA GLY A 383 19.31 -16.94 -14.75
C GLY A 383 19.52 -16.33 -16.14
N GLY A 384 20.36 -15.31 -16.26
CA GLY A 384 20.63 -14.61 -17.52
C GLY A 384 19.69 -13.44 -17.83
N ALA A 385 18.95 -12.94 -16.86
CA ALA A 385 18.10 -11.75 -17.04
C ALA A 385 18.90 -10.44 -17.00
N LYS A 386 18.36 -9.42 -17.66
CA LYS A 386 18.73 -8.03 -17.42
C LYS A 386 17.73 -7.43 -16.45
N CYS A 387 18.22 -6.84 -15.36
CA CYS A 387 17.37 -6.30 -14.30
C CYS A 387 17.37 -4.78 -14.26
N VAL A 388 16.18 -4.20 -13.98
CA VAL A 388 15.99 -2.79 -13.69
C VAL A 388 15.20 -2.70 -12.38
N THR A 389 15.76 -1.96 -11.41
CA THR A 389 15.05 -1.62 -10.18
C THR A 389 14.68 -0.13 -10.24
N ASN A 390 13.42 0.21 -10.00
CA ASN A 390 12.96 1.59 -9.97
C ASN A 390 13.48 2.33 -8.73
N GLU A 391 13.33 3.65 -8.67
CA GLU A 391 13.75 4.47 -7.53
C GLU A 391 12.96 4.13 -6.26
N GLY A 392 11.69 3.74 -6.41
CA GLY A 392 10.84 3.35 -5.28
C GLY A 392 10.44 4.53 -4.39
N TYR A 393 10.11 4.19 -3.14
CA TYR A 393 9.82 5.16 -2.08
C TYR A 393 10.43 4.66 -0.76
N PRO A 394 10.89 5.58 0.12
CA PRO A 394 11.55 5.22 1.37
C PRO A 394 10.56 4.70 2.41
N GLY A 395 11.07 3.93 3.37
CA GLY A 395 10.33 3.55 4.57
C GLY A 395 10.54 4.53 5.70
N TRP A 396 9.67 4.42 6.69
CA TRP A 396 9.78 5.14 7.95
C TRP A 396 10.08 4.15 9.06
N LYS A 397 11.30 4.22 9.60
CA LYS A 397 11.73 3.36 10.72
C LYS A 397 11.23 3.94 12.05
N MET A 398 10.70 3.09 12.92
CA MET A 398 10.30 3.45 14.28
C MET A 398 11.45 4.11 15.04
N ASN A 399 11.15 5.22 15.71
CA ASN A 399 12.02 5.84 16.71
C ASN A 399 11.68 5.29 18.12
N PRO A 400 12.52 4.42 18.73
CA PRO A 400 12.21 3.84 20.05
C PRO A 400 12.27 4.89 21.20
N LYS A 401 12.74 6.11 20.90
CA LYS A 401 12.80 7.24 21.86
C LYS A 401 11.82 8.36 21.49
N SER A 402 10.79 8.04 20.71
CA SER A 402 9.80 9.03 20.27
C SER A 402 9.11 9.69 21.46
N GLU A 403 9.26 11.01 21.54
CA GLU A 403 8.58 11.83 22.55
C GLU A 403 7.10 12.01 22.19
N ILE A 404 6.80 12.22 20.89
CA ILE A 404 5.40 12.42 20.46
C ILE A 404 4.59 11.13 20.63
N LEU A 405 5.16 9.96 20.37
CA LEU A 405 4.51 8.69 20.63
C LEU A 405 4.14 8.55 22.11
N LYS A 406 5.08 8.91 23.00
CA LYS A 406 4.82 8.87 24.45
C LYS A 406 3.67 9.80 24.82
N VAL A 407 3.64 11.02 24.30
CA VAL A 407 2.54 11.99 24.54
C VAL A 407 1.21 11.38 24.05
N CYS A 408 1.16 10.79 22.85
CA CYS A 408 -0.03 10.18 22.30
C CYS A 408 -0.52 8.99 23.15
N VAL A 409 0.38 8.09 23.57
CA VAL A 409 0.03 6.95 24.43
C VAL A 409 -0.52 7.40 25.78
N ASP A 410 0.17 8.36 26.44
CA ASP A 410 -0.24 8.86 27.75
C ASP A 410 -1.59 9.61 27.65
N SER A 411 -1.81 10.35 26.58
CA SER A 411 -3.07 11.03 26.28
C SER A 411 -4.21 10.02 26.09
N TYR A 412 -4.01 9.02 25.26
CA TYR A 412 -5.02 7.99 24.99
C TYR A 412 -5.43 7.24 26.26
N LYS A 413 -4.44 6.86 27.10
CA LYS A 413 -4.68 6.25 28.42
C LYS A 413 -5.50 7.14 29.34
N ARG A 414 -5.18 8.43 29.37
CA ARG A 414 -5.87 9.43 30.23
C ARG A 414 -7.33 9.59 29.83
N LEU A 415 -7.61 9.63 28.51
CA LEU A 415 -8.96 9.84 27.99
C LEU A 415 -9.83 8.59 28.04
N PHE A 416 -9.26 7.43 27.67
CA PHE A 416 -10.05 6.23 27.41
C PHE A 416 -9.80 5.08 28.42
N GLY A 417 -8.87 5.22 29.35
CA GLY A 417 -8.57 4.24 30.38
C GLY A 417 -7.95 2.93 29.86
N LYS A 418 -7.50 2.88 28.62
CA LYS A 418 -6.86 1.73 27.96
C LYS A 418 -5.64 2.18 27.18
N GLU A 419 -4.72 1.26 26.89
CA GLU A 419 -3.58 1.54 26.03
C GLU A 419 -3.99 1.49 24.56
N PRO A 420 -3.50 2.42 23.72
CA PRO A 420 -3.61 2.29 22.27
C PRO A 420 -2.70 1.17 21.77
N LEU A 421 -3.01 0.64 20.60
CA LEU A 421 -2.15 -0.33 19.94
C LEU A 421 -1.08 0.41 19.14
N VAL A 422 0.19 0.28 19.55
CA VAL A 422 1.31 0.78 18.75
C VAL A 422 1.60 -0.21 17.63
N ARG A 423 1.57 0.27 16.40
CA ARG A 423 1.69 -0.56 15.19
C ARG A 423 2.65 0.02 14.18
N ALA A 424 3.00 -0.81 13.23
CA ALA A 424 3.60 -0.41 11.98
C ALA A 424 2.83 -1.06 10.83
N ILE A 425 2.84 -0.42 9.67
CA ILE A 425 2.22 -0.93 8.46
C ILE A 425 3.31 -1.39 7.49
N HIS A 426 3.13 -2.57 6.89
CA HIS A 426 4.04 -3.08 5.86
C HIS A 426 3.62 -2.60 4.44
N ALA A 427 3.11 -1.38 4.39
CA ALA A 427 2.76 -0.61 3.19
C ALA A 427 3.41 0.78 3.25
N GLY A 428 3.28 1.60 2.20
CA GLY A 428 3.80 2.97 2.17
C GLY A 428 2.89 3.93 2.93
N LEU A 429 3.49 4.97 3.50
CA LEU A 429 2.85 6.18 4.00
C LEU A 429 3.75 7.36 3.61
N GLU A 430 3.18 8.55 3.46
CA GLU A 430 3.95 9.78 3.21
C GLU A 430 5.01 10.06 4.28
N CYS A 431 4.79 9.57 5.52
CA CYS A 431 5.78 9.60 6.61
C CYS A 431 7.14 9.00 6.21
N GLY A 432 7.18 8.03 5.29
CA GLY A 432 8.43 7.51 4.74
C GLY A 432 9.24 8.60 4.04
N LEU A 433 8.60 9.37 3.17
CA LEU A 433 9.21 10.48 2.45
C LEU A 433 9.61 11.63 3.38
N PHE A 434 8.78 11.94 4.36
CA PHE A 434 9.11 12.97 5.36
C PHE A 434 10.28 12.55 6.22
N SER A 435 10.42 11.27 6.59
CA SER A 435 11.55 10.79 7.39
C SER A 435 12.90 10.98 6.69
N GLU A 436 12.92 10.89 5.36
CA GLU A 436 14.12 11.12 4.54
C GLU A 436 14.44 12.63 4.44
N LYS A 437 13.42 13.45 4.13
CA LYS A 437 13.58 14.88 3.88
C LYS A 437 13.76 15.72 5.15
N TYR A 438 13.18 15.25 6.25
CA TYR A 438 13.17 15.91 7.55
C TYR A 438 13.58 14.93 8.66
N PRO A 439 14.86 14.50 8.70
CA PRO A 439 15.34 13.45 9.60
C PRO A 439 15.26 13.80 11.09
N HIS A 440 14.97 15.06 11.43
CA HIS A 440 14.75 15.52 12.80
C HIS A 440 13.31 15.32 13.29
N LEU A 441 12.35 15.11 12.37
CA LEU A 441 10.95 14.96 12.74
C LEU A 441 10.71 13.68 13.54
N ASP A 442 10.05 13.83 14.67
CA ASP A 442 9.48 12.71 15.42
C ASP A 442 7.99 12.59 15.06
N MET A 443 7.59 11.42 14.56
CA MET A 443 6.32 11.26 13.85
C MET A 443 5.46 10.15 14.45
N VAL A 444 4.14 10.32 14.33
CA VAL A 444 3.10 9.32 14.62
C VAL A 444 1.95 9.50 13.64
N SER A 445 1.27 8.40 13.27
CA SER A 445 0.04 8.47 12.48
C SER A 445 -1.11 7.84 13.25
N PHE A 446 -2.28 8.48 13.25
CA PHE A 446 -3.53 7.94 13.77
C PHE A 446 -4.74 8.63 13.11
N GLY A 447 -5.89 7.95 13.14
CA GLY A 447 -7.10 8.47 12.53
C GLY A 447 -8.34 7.71 13.00
N PRO A 448 -9.55 8.14 12.56
CA PRO A 448 -10.80 7.49 12.87
C PRO A 448 -10.98 6.19 12.08
N THR A 449 -11.99 5.40 12.44
CA THR A 449 -12.25 4.14 11.75
C THR A 449 -12.96 4.35 10.43
N LEU A 450 -12.27 3.99 9.35
CA LEU A 450 -12.79 3.89 7.98
C LEU A 450 -12.87 2.43 7.54
N ARG A 451 -13.77 2.12 6.63
CA ARG A 451 -13.87 0.80 5.99
C ARG A 451 -14.31 0.95 4.55
N GLY A 452 -13.80 0.05 3.71
CA GLY A 452 -14.14 0.03 2.29
C GLY A 452 -13.60 1.23 1.51
N VAL A 453 -12.52 1.84 1.99
CA VAL A 453 -11.81 2.92 1.29
C VAL A 453 -11.49 2.52 -0.14
N HIS A 454 -11.31 3.48 -1.02
CA HIS A 454 -11.07 3.30 -2.47
C HIS A 454 -12.20 2.56 -3.20
N SER A 455 -13.42 2.57 -2.63
CA SER A 455 -14.59 1.97 -3.26
C SER A 455 -15.88 2.73 -2.91
N PRO A 456 -17.00 2.53 -3.65
CA PRO A 456 -18.29 3.11 -3.28
C PRO A 456 -18.89 2.58 -1.96
N ASP A 457 -18.26 1.60 -1.34
CA ASP A 457 -18.62 1.09 -0.01
C ASP A 457 -17.89 1.82 1.13
N GLU A 458 -17.11 2.84 0.81
CA GLU A 458 -16.38 3.66 1.78
C GLU A 458 -17.33 4.25 2.82
N ARG A 459 -16.96 4.08 4.08
CA ARG A 459 -17.75 4.54 5.22
C ARG A 459 -16.88 4.91 6.42
N LEU A 460 -17.27 5.97 7.10
CA LEU A 460 -16.62 6.53 8.29
C LEU A 460 -17.46 6.23 9.53
N LEU A 461 -16.86 5.62 10.55
CA LEU A 461 -17.52 5.31 11.83
C LEU A 461 -17.61 6.59 12.68
N ILE A 462 -18.78 7.21 12.74
CA ILE A 462 -19.03 8.53 13.34
C ILE A 462 -18.50 8.65 14.78
N PRO A 463 -18.76 7.70 15.72
CA PRO A 463 -18.27 7.84 17.10
C PRO A 463 -16.76 7.96 17.21
N THR A 464 -15.99 7.35 16.30
CA THR A 464 -14.53 7.37 16.36
C THR A 464 -13.95 8.72 15.96
N VAL A 465 -14.68 9.53 15.21
CA VAL A 465 -14.27 10.92 14.88
C VAL A 465 -14.17 11.77 16.15
N GLN A 466 -15.14 11.64 17.06
CA GLN A 466 -15.09 12.34 18.36
C GLN A 466 -13.91 11.84 19.20
N MET A 467 -13.66 10.53 19.23
CA MET A 467 -12.56 9.96 20.01
C MET A 467 -11.20 10.46 19.51
N VAL A 468 -10.99 10.45 18.19
CA VAL A 468 -9.74 10.94 17.59
C VAL A 468 -9.59 12.45 17.78
N TRP A 469 -10.68 13.22 17.66
CA TRP A 469 -10.66 14.65 17.93
C TRP A 469 -10.26 14.95 19.37
N ASP A 470 -10.87 14.30 20.36
CA ASP A 470 -10.51 14.48 21.78
C ASP A 470 -9.05 14.09 22.05
N HIS A 471 -8.59 12.99 21.41
CA HIS A 471 -7.20 12.55 21.51
C HIS A 471 -6.24 13.59 20.92
N LEU A 472 -6.51 14.09 19.71
CA LEU A 472 -5.70 15.11 19.05
C LEU A 472 -5.60 16.38 19.91
N LEU A 473 -6.72 16.88 20.45
CA LEU A 473 -6.73 18.07 21.28
C LEU A 473 -5.92 17.88 22.59
N ASP A 474 -6.07 16.73 23.24
CA ASP A 474 -5.33 16.45 24.46
C ASP A 474 -3.82 16.25 24.17
N VAL A 475 -3.44 15.66 23.03
CA VAL A 475 -2.04 15.61 22.59
C VAL A 475 -1.47 17.00 22.38
N LEU A 476 -2.13 17.88 21.63
CA LEU A 476 -1.68 19.25 21.34
C LEU A 476 -1.50 20.10 22.60
N LYS A 477 -2.37 19.90 23.59
CA LYS A 477 -2.27 20.56 24.90
C LYS A 477 -1.06 20.09 25.71
N ASN A 478 -0.63 18.81 25.53
CA ASN A 478 0.40 18.19 26.36
C ASN A 478 1.76 18.05 25.65
N VAL A 479 1.93 18.65 24.48
CA VAL A 479 3.22 18.72 23.78
C VAL A 479 4.28 19.38 24.69
N PRO A 480 5.52 18.86 24.78
CA PRO A 480 6.60 19.44 25.58
C PRO A 480 6.96 20.87 25.16
N GLU A 481 7.56 21.62 26.11
CA GLU A 481 8.19 22.91 25.82
C GLU A 481 9.50 22.72 25.03
N LYS A 482 9.91 23.79 24.32
CA LYS A 482 11.16 23.86 23.58
C LYS A 482 12.38 23.84 24.50
#